data_a7c4722fce157685ec6d548234564f52
#
_entry.id   a7c4722fce157685ec6d548234564f52
#
_cell.length_a   1.000
_cell.length_b   1.000
_cell.length_c   1.000
_cell.angle_alpha   90.00
_cell.angle_beta   90.00
_cell.angle_gamma   90.00
#
_symmetry.space_group_name_H-M   'P 1'
#
loop_
_entity.id
_entity.type
_entity.pdbx_description
1 polymer ?
#
loop_
_entity_poly.entity_id
_entity_poly.type
_entity_poly.pdbx_seq_one_letter_code
_entity_poly.pdbx_strand_id
1 'polypeptide(L)'
;MRRYLIVLASWLLIFASASNLPSIAAVKVYPFTAEIWADNWFALYVNGKKVGEDSTAFATERSFNSDVISFKASYPLTIGIIARDYVENASGLEYIGKPNQQIGDGGIIAQIRQTDTNQVVGATNKTWKVFVTNKAPLNEDCVKSSAPLQDCKAQSTKAPTSWYSTTYKDSTWKPATEFTPAAVGVKDGYFNFSWSPQSSLIWSSDLRLDNTILLRTKLLAPKSSATSTATFTVSSPDFANGGQLPKDYTCDGAGKSPALNFAGVPGNAKSLVVLMDTIPGPLRPGEVDIGNHFYFIVYDIPTTTTAIPAGATNIGTLGQNFQGKKLGYTPPCSQGSGLKEYTITAFALSERLDLVPTQVTESVLLKAIEGKVIAKSILIGKYQRP
;
A
#
# COMPACT_ATOMS: atom_id res chain seq x y z
N MET A 1 -4.48 -37.52 95.39
CA MET A 1 -3.48 -36.65 94.78
C MET A 1 -3.54 -36.88 93.24
N ARG A 2 -4.26 -36.02 92.48
CA ARG A 2 -4.35 -36.11 91.03
C ARG A 2 -3.42 -35.07 90.40
N ARG A 3 -2.43 -35.55 89.63
CA ARG A 3 -1.50 -34.71 88.88
C ARG A 3 -2.14 -34.38 87.49
N TYR A 4 -2.34 -33.11 87.24
CA TYR A 4 -2.76 -32.60 85.87
C TYR A 4 -1.49 -32.40 85.08
N LEU A 5 -1.41 -33.07 83.93
CA LEU A 5 -0.44 -32.77 82.86
C LEU A 5 -1.02 -31.67 81.96
N ILE A 6 -0.30 -30.55 81.89
CA ILE A 6 -0.60 -29.46 80.90
C ILE A 6 0.18 -29.79 79.68
N VAL A 7 -0.53 -30.02 78.52
CA VAL A 7 0.05 -30.16 77.18
C VAL A 7 0.04 -28.79 76.55
N LEU A 8 1.21 -28.19 76.33
CA LEU A 8 1.42 -27.01 75.58
C LEU A 8 1.45 -27.37 74.08
N ALA A 9 0.42 -26.98 73.31
CA ALA A 9 0.39 -27.08 71.83
C ALA A 9 1.07 -25.83 71.26
N SER A 10 2.28 -26.05 70.72
CA SER A 10 2.98 -25.00 69.94
C SER A 10 2.42 -24.91 68.53
N TRP A 11 1.77 -23.79 68.19
CA TRP A 11 1.36 -23.48 66.86
C TRP A 11 2.53 -22.89 66.04
N LEU A 12 3.06 -23.68 65.11
CA LEU A 12 4.01 -23.16 64.09
C LEU A 12 3.20 -22.37 63.02
N LEU A 13 3.34 -21.06 63.01
CA LEU A 13 2.88 -20.20 61.93
C LEU A 13 3.86 -20.33 60.76
N ILE A 14 3.50 -21.07 59.71
CA ILE A 14 4.22 -21.11 58.46
C ILE A 14 3.82 -19.85 57.66
N PHE A 15 4.71 -18.84 57.63
CA PHE A 15 4.60 -17.73 56.69
C PHE A 15 4.92 -18.25 55.31
N ALA A 16 3.91 -18.48 54.47
CA ALA A 16 4.05 -18.70 53.05
C ALA A 16 4.42 -17.36 52.41
N SER A 17 5.69 -17.16 52.09
CA SER A 17 6.16 -16.07 51.23
C SER A 17 5.61 -16.30 49.83
N ALA A 18 4.58 -15.55 49.41
CA ALA A 18 4.14 -15.50 48.04
C ALA A 18 5.26 -14.88 47.19
N SER A 19 6.02 -15.71 46.48
CA SER A 19 6.96 -15.25 45.48
C SER A 19 6.15 -14.64 44.31
N ASN A 20 6.17 -13.32 44.19
CA ASN A 20 5.69 -12.62 43.02
C ASN A 20 6.56 -13.00 41.79
N LEU A 21 6.18 -14.05 41.09
CA LEU A 21 6.74 -14.34 39.79
C LEU A 21 6.34 -13.17 38.83
N PRO A 22 7.29 -12.60 38.12
CA PRO A 22 6.95 -11.56 37.14
C PRO A 22 5.96 -12.15 36.13
N SER A 23 4.79 -11.55 36.02
CA SER A 23 3.81 -11.86 34.97
C SER A 23 4.48 -11.58 33.62
N ILE A 24 4.76 -12.62 32.85
CA ILE A 24 5.18 -12.48 31.46
C ILE A 24 3.98 -11.90 30.73
N ALA A 25 4.05 -10.62 30.39
CA ALA A 25 3.00 -9.97 29.60
C ALA A 25 2.80 -10.76 28.30
N ALA A 26 1.56 -11.16 28.03
CA ALA A 26 1.23 -11.89 26.82
C ALA A 26 1.63 -11.05 25.58
N VAL A 27 2.37 -11.67 24.65
CA VAL A 27 2.79 -11.01 23.41
C VAL A 27 1.54 -10.63 22.62
N LYS A 28 1.34 -9.34 22.37
CA LYS A 28 0.17 -8.85 21.65
C LYS A 28 0.27 -9.21 20.17
N VAL A 29 -0.76 -9.87 19.66
CA VAL A 29 -0.88 -10.31 18.28
C VAL A 29 -1.90 -9.42 17.57
N TYR A 30 -1.58 -8.99 16.36
CA TYR A 30 -2.39 -8.11 15.55
C TYR A 30 -2.79 -8.78 14.23
N PRO A 31 -3.94 -8.46 13.66
CA PRO A 31 -4.36 -8.91 12.34
C PRO A 31 -3.76 -8.01 11.25
N PHE A 32 -3.32 -8.61 10.15
CA PHE A 32 -2.73 -7.93 8.99
C PHE A 32 -3.27 -8.49 7.69
N THR A 33 -3.22 -7.66 6.65
CA THR A 33 -3.29 -8.07 5.25
C THR A 33 -2.05 -7.59 4.52
N ALA A 34 -1.51 -8.42 3.64
CA ALA A 34 -0.52 -8.04 2.63
C ALA A 34 -1.22 -8.02 1.27
N GLU A 35 -1.19 -6.88 0.61
CA GLU A 35 -1.58 -6.70 -0.78
C GLU A 35 -0.30 -6.75 -1.60
N ILE A 36 -0.19 -7.68 -2.56
CA ILE A 36 1.04 -7.95 -3.30
C ILE A 36 0.72 -8.16 -4.77
N TRP A 37 1.50 -7.56 -5.65
CA TRP A 37 1.57 -7.85 -7.07
C TRP A 37 3.01 -8.22 -7.43
N ALA A 38 3.22 -9.25 -8.21
CA ALA A 38 4.53 -9.66 -8.67
C ALA A 38 4.48 -10.08 -10.15
N ASP A 39 5.57 -9.84 -10.86
CA ASP A 39 5.88 -10.39 -12.14
C ASP A 39 7.02 -11.42 -11.92
N ASN A 40 6.75 -12.73 -11.86
CA ASN A 40 5.46 -13.43 -12.05
C ASN A 40 4.91 -14.04 -10.75
N TRP A 41 5.76 -14.42 -9.79
CA TRP A 41 5.38 -15.22 -8.63
C TRP A 41 6.10 -14.79 -7.35
N PHE A 42 5.43 -14.97 -6.22
CA PHE A 42 6.01 -14.70 -4.90
C PHE A 42 5.58 -15.71 -3.84
N ALA A 43 6.38 -15.79 -2.74
CA ALA A 43 5.97 -16.40 -1.48
C ALA A 43 6.33 -15.48 -0.31
N LEU A 44 5.36 -15.27 0.59
CA LEU A 44 5.47 -14.38 1.74
C LEU A 44 5.75 -15.14 3.04
N TYR A 45 6.75 -14.68 3.77
CA TYR A 45 7.12 -15.16 5.10
C TYR A 45 7.00 -14.03 6.13
N VAL A 46 6.45 -14.33 7.28
CA VAL A 46 6.34 -13.39 8.41
C VAL A 46 6.85 -14.07 9.68
N ASN A 47 7.79 -13.42 10.36
CA ASN A 47 8.38 -13.90 11.61
C ASN A 47 8.85 -15.36 11.53
N GLY A 48 9.48 -15.73 10.42
CA GLY A 48 10.05 -17.07 10.21
C GLY A 48 9.07 -18.12 9.72
N LYS A 49 7.82 -17.78 9.41
CA LYS A 49 6.79 -18.70 8.91
C LYS A 49 6.29 -18.26 7.54
N LYS A 50 6.11 -19.18 6.61
CA LYS A 50 5.36 -18.91 5.37
C LYS A 50 3.90 -18.66 5.72
N VAL A 51 3.35 -17.54 5.28
CA VAL A 51 1.95 -17.15 5.54
C VAL A 51 1.08 -17.21 4.29
N GLY A 52 1.69 -17.21 3.12
CA GLY A 52 1.00 -17.34 1.85
C GLY A 52 1.97 -17.27 0.67
N GLU A 53 1.42 -17.44 -0.51
CA GLU A 53 2.10 -17.30 -1.80
C GLU A 53 1.09 -16.89 -2.85
N ASP A 54 1.58 -16.54 -4.01
CA ASP A 54 0.81 -16.24 -5.19
C ASP A 54 -0.28 -17.31 -5.43
N SER A 55 -1.49 -16.88 -5.74
CA SER A 55 -2.62 -17.76 -6.03
C SER A 55 -2.48 -18.49 -7.36
N THR A 56 -1.63 -17.94 -8.26
CA THR A 56 -1.26 -18.62 -9.50
C THR A 56 -0.12 -19.59 -9.22
N ALA A 57 -0.23 -20.80 -9.78
CA ALA A 57 0.79 -21.81 -9.59
C ALA A 57 2.16 -21.33 -10.11
N PHE A 58 3.20 -21.60 -9.33
CA PHE A 58 4.58 -21.40 -9.77
C PHE A 58 4.81 -22.09 -11.14
N ALA A 59 5.54 -21.45 -12.02
CA ALA A 59 5.79 -21.85 -13.41
C ALA A 59 4.60 -21.67 -14.37
N THR A 60 3.59 -20.88 -14.00
CA THR A 60 2.60 -20.40 -14.97
C THR A 60 3.22 -19.31 -15.83
N GLU A 61 3.30 -19.54 -17.14
CA GLU A 61 4.06 -18.73 -18.11
C GLU A 61 3.62 -17.27 -18.18
N ARG A 62 2.38 -16.98 -17.87
CA ARG A 62 1.85 -15.61 -17.79
C ARG A 62 1.06 -15.45 -16.49
N SER A 63 1.68 -14.81 -15.54
CA SER A 63 1.05 -14.49 -14.26
C SER A 63 1.38 -13.05 -13.87
N PHE A 64 0.35 -12.23 -13.76
CA PHE A 64 0.40 -10.82 -13.37
C PHE A 64 -0.73 -10.54 -12.40
N ASN A 65 -1.03 -11.46 -11.52
CA ASN A 65 -2.12 -11.29 -10.58
C ASN A 65 -1.66 -10.56 -9.32
N SER A 66 -2.64 -10.09 -8.62
CA SER A 66 -2.47 -9.47 -7.31
C SER A 66 -3.21 -10.29 -6.27
N ASP A 67 -2.59 -10.47 -5.14
CA ASP A 67 -3.09 -11.27 -4.05
C ASP A 67 -3.25 -10.49 -2.75
N VAL A 68 -4.24 -10.90 -1.94
CA VAL A 68 -4.43 -10.42 -0.58
C VAL A 68 -4.20 -11.58 0.39
N ILE A 69 -3.12 -11.51 1.16
CA ILE A 69 -2.78 -12.54 2.14
C ILE A 69 -3.08 -12.02 3.54
N SER A 70 -4.01 -12.67 4.24
CA SER A 70 -4.36 -12.35 5.63
C SER A 70 -3.53 -13.17 6.60
N PHE A 71 -2.99 -12.55 7.64
CA PHE A 71 -2.22 -13.23 8.68
C PHE A 71 -2.34 -12.53 10.04
N LYS A 72 -1.89 -13.22 11.08
CA LYS A 72 -1.77 -12.66 12.44
C LYS A 72 -0.33 -12.77 12.89
N ALA A 73 0.22 -11.69 13.46
CA ALA A 73 1.59 -11.65 13.94
C ALA A 73 1.78 -10.63 15.06
N SER A 74 2.90 -10.72 15.78
CA SER A 74 3.34 -9.73 16.76
C SER A 74 4.51 -8.91 16.19
N TYR A 75 4.59 -7.65 16.58
CA TYR A 75 5.75 -6.81 16.29
C TYR A 75 6.99 -7.23 17.13
N PRO A 76 8.21 -6.98 16.58
CA PRO A 76 8.49 -6.49 15.24
C PRO A 76 8.17 -7.55 14.18
N LEU A 77 7.65 -7.11 12.99
CA LEU A 77 7.46 -8.02 11.87
C LEU A 77 8.77 -8.15 11.10
N THR A 78 9.29 -9.36 11.00
CA THR A 78 10.32 -9.70 10.02
C THR A 78 9.62 -10.23 8.79
N ILE A 79 9.67 -9.47 7.71
CA ILE A 79 9.08 -9.84 6.44
C ILE A 79 10.15 -10.43 5.55
N GLY A 80 9.87 -11.56 4.95
CA GLY A 80 10.69 -12.18 3.90
C GLY A 80 9.82 -12.49 2.68
N ILE A 81 10.30 -12.19 1.49
CA ILE A 81 9.62 -12.55 0.24
C ILE A 81 10.61 -13.26 -0.67
N ILE A 82 10.21 -14.40 -1.25
CA ILE A 82 10.82 -14.91 -2.47
C ILE A 82 10.01 -14.31 -3.60
N ALA A 83 10.69 -13.63 -4.53
CA ALA A 83 10.08 -13.17 -5.77
C ALA A 83 10.80 -13.79 -6.96
N ARG A 84 10.03 -14.18 -7.97
CA ARG A 84 10.55 -14.85 -9.16
C ARG A 84 9.89 -14.27 -10.39
N ASP A 85 10.72 -13.88 -11.32
CA ASP A 85 10.40 -13.86 -12.73
C ASP A 85 10.10 -15.29 -13.19
N TYR A 86 9.26 -15.46 -14.19
CA TYR A 86 8.92 -16.77 -14.71
C TYR A 86 10.17 -17.58 -15.05
N VAL A 87 10.30 -18.73 -14.43
CA VAL A 87 11.42 -19.63 -14.61
C VAL A 87 10.91 -21.00 -15.03
N GLU A 88 10.70 -21.21 -16.33
CA GLU A 88 10.43 -22.54 -16.91
C GLU A 88 11.63 -23.47 -16.68
N ASN A 89 12.83 -22.88 -16.77
CA ASN A 89 14.10 -23.57 -16.53
C ASN A 89 15.17 -22.53 -16.13
N ALA A 90 16.41 -22.93 -16.02
CA ALA A 90 17.50 -22.04 -15.62
C ALA A 90 18.02 -21.10 -16.72
N SER A 91 17.40 -21.03 -17.90
CA SER A 91 17.88 -20.21 -19.03
C SER A 91 17.60 -18.71 -18.86
N GLY A 92 16.63 -18.34 -18.04
CA GLY A 92 16.16 -16.95 -17.89
C GLY A 92 15.30 -16.49 -19.07
N LEU A 93 14.81 -17.41 -19.89
CA LEU A 93 13.93 -17.09 -21.00
C LEU A 93 12.50 -17.48 -20.70
N GLU A 94 11.61 -16.69 -21.26
CA GLU A 94 10.17 -16.92 -21.33
C GLU A 94 9.77 -17.37 -22.73
N TYR A 95 8.61 -18.04 -22.82
CA TYR A 95 7.99 -18.49 -24.08
C TYR A 95 8.91 -19.34 -24.96
N ILE A 96 9.72 -20.22 -24.33
CA ILE A 96 10.73 -21.03 -25.00
C ILE A 96 10.10 -21.85 -26.14
N GLY A 97 10.72 -21.74 -27.32
CA GLY A 97 10.27 -22.42 -28.55
C GLY A 97 9.06 -21.77 -29.23
N LYS A 98 8.60 -20.60 -28.73
CA LYS A 98 7.51 -19.82 -29.34
C LYS A 98 8.06 -18.60 -30.09
N PRO A 99 7.29 -18.02 -31.05
CA PRO A 99 7.72 -16.86 -31.82
C PRO A 99 8.06 -15.62 -30.97
N ASN A 100 7.52 -15.53 -29.77
CA ASN A 100 7.73 -14.46 -28.81
C ASN A 100 8.71 -14.82 -27.69
N GLN A 101 9.59 -15.79 -27.91
CA GLN A 101 10.68 -16.14 -26.98
C GLN A 101 11.50 -14.87 -26.62
N GLN A 102 11.62 -14.61 -25.35
CA GLN A 102 12.25 -13.39 -24.83
C GLN A 102 13.02 -13.67 -23.54
N ILE A 103 13.85 -12.71 -23.14
CA ILE A 103 14.42 -12.66 -21.80
C ILE A 103 13.31 -12.16 -20.87
N GLY A 104 13.12 -12.81 -19.72
CA GLY A 104 12.17 -12.39 -18.71
C GLY A 104 12.50 -11.03 -18.08
N ASP A 105 11.58 -10.51 -17.32
CA ASP A 105 11.74 -9.30 -16.53
C ASP A 105 11.00 -9.47 -15.19
N GLY A 106 11.55 -8.90 -14.13
CA GLY A 106 10.99 -9.07 -12.81
C GLY A 106 10.43 -7.77 -12.23
N GLY A 107 9.63 -7.89 -11.19
CA GLY A 107 9.13 -6.74 -10.46
C GLY A 107 8.17 -7.16 -9.37
N ILE A 108 8.21 -6.49 -8.23
CA ILE A 108 7.26 -6.73 -7.14
C ILE A 108 6.92 -5.43 -6.42
N ILE A 109 5.66 -5.31 -6.04
CA ILE A 109 5.20 -4.27 -5.12
C ILE A 109 4.34 -4.91 -4.04
N ALA A 110 4.49 -4.46 -2.80
CA ALA A 110 3.70 -4.94 -1.68
C ALA A 110 3.42 -3.82 -0.69
N GLN A 111 2.26 -3.89 -0.06
CA GLN A 111 1.94 -3.10 1.13
C GLN A 111 1.30 -3.99 2.19
N ILE A 112 1.66 -3.73 3.44
CA ILE A 112 1.17 -4.46 4.60
C ILE A 112 0.31 -3.53 5.43
N ARG A 113 -0.94 -3.90 5.63
CA ARG A 113 -1.93 -3.13 6.37
C ARG A 113 -2.29 -3.84 7.67
N GLN A 114 -2.27 -3.14 8.78
CA GLN A 114 -2.85 -3.62 10.03
C GLN A 114 -4.37 -3.40 9.95
N THR A 115 -5.15 -4.49 9.95
CA THR A 115 -6.58 -4.43 9.56
C THR A 115 -7.50 -3.81 10.61
N ASP A 116 -7.15 -3.89 11.88
CA ASP A 116 -7.92 -3.27 12.97
C ASP A 116 -7.79 -1.73 13.00
N THR A 117 -6.73 -1.19 12.43
CA THR A 117 -6.50 0.27 12.32
C THR A 117 -6.60 0.78 10.88
N ASN A 118 -6.71 -0.10 9.90
CA ASN A 118 -6.64 0.19 8.47
C ASN A 118 -5.36 0.94 8.03
N GLN A 119 -4.30 0.89 8.84
CA GLN A 119 -3.06 1.61 8.60
C GLN A 119 -2.07 0.76 7.79
N VAL A 120 -1.47 1.32 6.74
CA VAL A 120 -0.31 0.71 6.07
C VAL A 120 0.90 0.87 7.00
N VAL A 121 1.41 -0.28 7.47
CA VAL A 121 2.53 -0.34 8.42
C VAL A 121 3.83 -0.77 7.76
N GLY A 122 3.76 -1.21 6.52
CA GLY A 122 4.91 -1.60 5.71
C GLY A 122 4.62 -1.49 4.23
N ALA A 123 5.63 -1.11 3.45
CA ALA A 123 5.55 -0.98 2.01
C ALA A 123 6.91 -1.30 1.39
N THR A 124 6.90 -1.88 0.20
CA THR A 124 8.13 -2.12 -0.57
C THR A 124 8.76 -0.79 -1.00
N ASN A 125 10.05 -0.65 -0.78
CA ASN A 125 10.84 0.51 -1.19
C ASN A 125 12.34 0.19 -1.11
N LYS A 126 13.21 1.12 -1.45
CA LYS A 126 14.67 0.97 -1.43
C LYS A 126 15.29 0.61 -0.07
N THR A 127 14.56 0.67 1.03
CA THR A 127 15.09 0.26 2.35
C THR A 127 15.06 -1.25 2.55
N TRP A 128 14.32 -1.97 1.73
CA TRP A 128 14.35 -3.44 1.75
C TRP A 128 15.71 -3.97 1.33
N LYS A 129 16.06 -5.14 1.83
CA LYS A 129 17.28 -5.85 1.49
C LYS A 129 17.00 -6.92 0.46
N VAL A 130 17.88 -7.06 -0.52
CA VAL A 130 17.78 -8.03 -1.62
C VAL A 130 18.99 -8.92 -1.71
N PHE A 131 18.74 -10.21 -2.00
CA PHE A 131 19.75 -11.22 -2.29
C PHE A 131 19.34 -12.02 -3.53
N VAL A 132 20.19 -12.05 -4.56
CA VAL A 132 19.91 -12.72 -5.82
C VAL A 132 20.32 -14.17 -5.72
N THR A 133 19.40 -15.09 -6.01
CA THR A 133 19.67 -16.53 -6.01
C THR A 133 19.83 -17.13 -7.41
N ASN A 134 19.23 -16.51 -8.44
CA ASN A 134 19.39 -16.95 -9.81
C ASN A 134 19.58 -15.76 -10.75
N LYS A 135 20.54 -15.91 -11.67
CA LYS A 135 20.85 -14.96 -12.75
C LYS A 135 20.91 -15.69 -14.07
N ALA A 136 20.12 -15.28 -15.04
CA ALA A 136 20.13 -15.82 -16.40
C ALA A 136 19.32 -14.91 -17.36
N PRO A 137 19.66 -14.86 -18.66
CA PRO A 137 20.85 -15.46 -19.24
C PRO A 137 22.10 -14.58 -19.07
N LEU A 138 23.24 -15.17 -18.78
CA LEU A 138 24.53 -14.46 -18.71
C LEU A 138 25.08 -14.08 -20.10
N ASN A 139 24.49 -14.62 -21.14
CA ASN A 139 24.78 -14.36 -22.54
C ASN A 139 23.47 -14.10 -23.30
N GLU A 140 23.05 -12.85 -23.38
CA GLU A 140 21.75 -12.44 -23.93
C GLU A 140 21.48 -12.96 -25.36
N ASP A 141 22.50 -13.14 -26.18
CA ASP A 141 22.36 -13.65 -27.55
C ASP A 141 21.68 -15.02 -27.63
N CYS A 142 21.70 -15.81 -26.55
CA CYS A 142 21.05 -17.10 -26.48
C CYS A 142 19.52 -17.02 -26.56
N VAL A 143 18.92 -15.83 -26.43
CA VAL A 143 17.47 -15.62 -26.63
C VAL A 143 16.99 -16.06 -28.02
N LYS A 144 17.89 -16.08 -29.01
CA LYS A 144 17.63 -16.51 -30.39
C LYS A 144 17.86 -18.00 -30.63
N SER A 145 18.32 -18.72 -29.61
CA SER A 145 18.62 -20.14 -29.75
C SER A 145 17.36 -20.97 -29.87
N SER A 146 17.46 -22.02 -30.68
CA SER A 146 16.46 -23.10 -30.70
C SER A 146 16.68 -24.14 -29.59
N ALA A 147 17.80 -24.06 -28.86
CA ALA A 147 18.17 -24.95 -27.76
C ALA A 147 18.63 -24.14 -26.52
N PRO A 148 17.81 -23.25 -25.98
CA PRO A 148 18.20 -22.29 -24.94
C PRO A 148 18.68 -22.94 -23.65
N LEU A 149 18.20 -24.13 -23.31
CA LEU A 149 18.70 -24.90 -22.15
C LEU A 149 20.17 -25.24 -22.20
N GLN A 150 20.73 -25.42 -23.42
CA GLN A 150 22.12 -25.74 -23.64
C GLN A 150 22.97 -24.48 -23.88
N ASP A 151 22.39 -23.49 -24.52
CA ASP A 151 23.12 -22.32 -25.00
C ASP A 151 23.11 -21.15 -24.02
N CYS A 152 22.04 -21.00 -23.22
CA CYS A 152 21.96 -19.95 -22.21
C CYS A 152 22.74 -20.33 -20.94
N LYS A 153 23.60 -19.43 -20.51
CA LYS A 153 24.39 -19.60 -19.29
C LYS A 153 23.64 -19.01 -18.10
N ALA A 154 23.62 -19.73 -17.00
CA ALA A 154 23.02 -19.32 -15.77
C ALA A 154 23.98 -19.36 -14.57
N GLN A 155 23.74 -18.54 -13.58
CA GLN A 155 24.42 -18.59 -12.29
C GLN A 155 23.38 -18.75 -11.18
N SER A 156 23.52 -19.81 -10.38
CA SER A 156 22.66 -20.03 -9.21
C SER A 156 23.49 -19.91 -7.93
N THR A 157 22.96 -19.22 -6.97
CA THR A 157 23.51 -19.06 -5.63
C THR A 157 22.53 -19.67 -4.64
N LYS A 158 23.00 -20.59 -3.79
CA LYS A 158 22.15 -21.21 -2.78
C LYS A 158 21.57 -20.15 -1.83
N ALA A 159 20.24 -20.17 -1.64
CA ALA A 159 19.59 -19.34 -0.64
C ALA A 159 20.19 -19.62 0.76
N PRO A 160 20.52 -18.58 1.54
CA PRO A 160 21.03 -18.77 2.89
C PRO A 160 20.02 -19.55 3.76
N THR A 161 20.51 -20.47 4.57
CA THR A 161 19.62 -21.24 5.47
C THR A 161 18.86 -20.31 6.41
N SER A 162 17.55 -20.54 6.56
CA SER A 162 16.67 -19.76 7.45
C SER A 162 16.72 -18.25 7.19
N TRP A 163 16.95 -17.83 5.98
CA TRP A 163 17.05 -16.42 5.59
C TRP A 163 15.81 -15.60 5.98
N TYR A 164 14.64 -16.23 6.10
CA TYR A 164 13.37 -15.61 6.52
C TYR A 164 13.18 -15.57 8.05
N SER A 165 14.13 -16.08 8.83
CA SER A 165 14.08 -16.12 10.30
C SER A 165 14.22 -14.71 10.90
N THR A 166 13.64 -14.50 12.08
CA THR A 166 13.77 -13.25 12.85
C THR A 166 15.19 -13.00 13.35
N THR A 167 16.02 -14.03 13.44
CA THR A 167 17.40 -13.99 13.94
C THR A 167 18.44 -13.88 12.81
N TYR A 168 18.02 -14.09 11.56
CA TYR A 168 18.93 -13.98 10.42
C TYR A 168 19.45 -12.54 10.25
N LYS A 169 20.76 -12.41 10.01
CA LYS A 169 21.43 -11.12 9.77
C LYS A 169 21.64 -10.91 8.28
N ASP A 170 20.98 -9.89 7.74
CA ASP A 170 21.01 -9.52 6.33
C ASP A 170 21.91 -8.30 6.04
N SER A 171 22.87 -8.00 6.91
CA SER A 171 23.75 -6.83 6.80
C SER A 171 24.60 -6.82 5.53
N THR A 172 24.86 -8.00 4.94
CA THR A 172 25.61 -8.14 3.70
C THR A 172 24.74 -8.05 2.45
N TRP A 173 23.41 -8.05 2.61
CA TRP A 173 22.50 -7.94 1.48
C TRP A 173 22.47 -6.50 0.96
N LYS A 174 22.27 -6.34 -0.33
CA LYS A 174 22.20 -5.03 -0.96
C LYS A 174 20.83 -4.37 -0.70
N PRO A 175 20.72 -3.05 -0.76
CA PRO A 175 19.42 -2.39 -0.86
C PRO A 175 18.68 -2.81 -2.13
N ALA A 176 17.36 -2.88 -2.09
CA ALA A 176 16.55 -3.04 -3.28
C ALA A 176 16.60 -1.77 -4.15
N THR A 177 16.40 -1.95 -5.44
CA THR A 177 16.27 -0.85 -6.40
C THR A 177 14.79 -0.57 -6.66
N GLU A 178 14.42 0.69 -6.68
CA GLU A 178 13.07 1.13 -7.05
C GLU A 178 12.97 1.36 -8.55
N PHE A 179 11.85 0.94 -9.12
CA PHE A 179 11.56 1.07 -10.55
C PHE A 179 10.22 1.76 -10.79
N THR A 180 10.09 2.38 -11.95
CA THR A 180 8.80 2.93 -12.38
C THR A 180 7.89 1.83 -12.94
N PRO A 181 6.56 2.01 -12.92
CA PRO A 181 5.63 1.08 -13.58
C PRO A 181 5.96 0.82 -15.05
N ALA A 182 6.43 1.84 -15.75
CA ALA A 182 6.85 1.71 -17.16
C ALA A 182 8.12 0.86 -17.33
N ALA A 183 9.06 0.92 -16.38
CA ALA A 183 10.29 0.14 -16.44
C ALA A 183 10.05 -1.35 -16.16
N VAL A 184 9.08 -1.67 -15.28
CA VAL A 184 8.65 -3.05 -14.99
C VAL A 184 7.65 -3.57 -16.02
N GLY A 185 6.97 -2.68 -16.78
CA GLY A 185 5.94 -3.10 -17.72
C GLY A 185 4.68 -3.65 -17.05
N VAL A 186 4.27 -3.04 -15.92
CA VAL A 186 3.14 -3.52 -15.11
C VAL A 186 1.87 -3.74 -15.94
N LYS A 187 1.14 -4.81 -15.60
CA LYS A 187 -0.05 -5.29 -16.33
C LYS A 187 -1.14 -5.74 -15.34
N ASP A 188 -2.33 -6.00 -15.87
CA ASP A 188 -3.45 -6.72 -15.25
C ASP A 188 -3.63 -6.40 -13.74
N GLY A 189 -3.35 -7.32 -12.85
CA GLY A 189 -3.61 -7.23 -11.41
C GLY A 189 -2.95 -6.05 -10.67
N TYR A 190 -1.94 -5.40 -11.26
CA TYR A 190 -1.30 -4.24 -10.65
C TYR A 190 -2.30 -3.12 -10.30
N PHE A 191 -3.30 -2.91 -11.14
CA PHE A 191 -4.30 -1.85 -11.01
C PHE A 191 -5.46 -2.22 -10.10
N ASN A 192 -5.49 -3.44 -9.55
CA ASN A 192 -6.53 -3.85 -8.60
C ASN A 192 -6.41 -3.18 -7.24
N PHE A 193 -5.24 -2.61 -6.91
CA PHE A 193 -4.98 -1.96 -5.64
C PHE A 193 -4.65 -0.48 -5.80
N SER A 194 -5.11 0.31 -4.82
CA SER A 194 -4.58 1.65 -4.60
C SER A 194 -3.31 1.54 -3.76
N TRP A 195 -2.16 1.57 -4.40
CA TRP A 195 -0.87 1.50 -3.72
C TRP A 195 -0.65 2.72 -2.82
N SER A 196 -0.15 2.48 -1.63
CA SER A 196 0.29 3.55 -0.73
C SER A 196 1.37 4.40 -1.42
N PRO A 197 1.40 5.72 -1.22
CA PRO A 197 2.50 6.57 -1.72
C PRO A 197 3.90 6.15 -1.23
N GLN A 198 3.96 5.32 -0.20
CA GLN A 198 5.21 4.75 0.33
C GLN A 198 5.61 3.45 -0.37
N SER A 199 4.73 2.89 -1.21
CA SER A 199 4.98 1.66 -1.94
C SER A 199 5.63 1.97 -3.28
N SER A 200 6.75 1.30 -3.55
CA SER A 200 7.44 1.34 -4.83
C SER A 200 7.58 -0.06 -5.40
N LEU A 201 7.55 -0.19 -6.72
CA LEU A 201 8.02 -1.39 -7.40
C LEU A 201 9.51 -1.55 -7.10
N ILE A 202 9.91 -2.73 -6.63
CA ILE A 202 11.28 -3.03 -6.30
C ILE A 202 11.74 -4.34 -6.94
N TRP A 203 13.05 -4.42 -7.16
CA TRP A 203 13.75 -5.63 -7.55
C TRP A 203 15.20 -5.54 -7.06
N SER A 204 16.09 -6.38 -7.61
CA SER A 204 17.54 -6.17 -7.56
C SER A 204 17.94 -4.98 -8.45
N SER A 205 19.22 -4.82 -8.74
CA SER A 205 19.67 -3.78 -9.67
C SER A 205 19.40 -4.08 -11.15
N ASP A 206 18.92 -5.28 -11.48
CA ASP A 206 18.71 -5.75 -12.85
C ASP A 206 17.41 -6.53 -12.96
N LEU A 207 16.44 -5.98 -13.68
CA LEU A 207 15.11 -6.57 -13.88
C LEU A 207 15.15 -7.80 -14.80
N ARG A 208 16.12 -7.86 -15.71
CA ARG A 208 16.19 -8.88 -16.78
C ARG A 208 17.09 -10.05 -16.46
N LEU A 209 18.17 -9.78 -15.72
CA LEU A 209 19.17 -10.81 -15.41
C LEU A 209 18.85 -11.57 -14.12
N ASP A 210 18.27 -10.88 -13.14
CA ASP A 210 18.09 -11.42 -11.80
C ASP A 210 16.71 -12.06 -11.65
N ASN A 211 16.56 -13.35 -12.00
CA ASN A 211 15.26 -14.04 -12.13
C ASN A 211 14.67 -14.51 -10.80
N THR A 212 15.49 -14.73 -9.77
CA THR A 212 14.98 -15.11 -8.45
C THR A 212 15.71 -14.33 -7.39
N ILE A 213 14.93 -13.63 -6.59
CA ILE A 213 15.45 -12.80 -5.51
C ILE A 213 14.78 -13.14 -4.18
N LEU A 214 15.52 -12.92 -3.11
CA LEU A 214 15.02 -12.91 -1.74
C LEU A 214 14.98 -11.47 -1.25
N LEU A 215 13.86 -11.07 -0.70
CA LEU A 215 13.66 -9.73 -0.16
C LEU A 215 13.42 -9.80 1.35
N ARG A 216 13.97 -8.85 2.10
CA ARG A 216 13.79 -8.77 3.55
C ARG A 216 13.60 -7.35 4.03
N THR A 217 12.77 -7.21 5.06
CA THR A 217 12.68 -5.99 5.86
C THR A 217 12.24 -6.31 7.29
N LYS A 218 12.41 -5.36 8.20
CA LYS A 218 11.92 -5.42 9.57
C LYS A 218 11.06 -4.21 9.88
N LEU A 219 9.80 -4.45 10.17
CA LEU A 219 8.84 -3.42 10.52
C LEU A 219 8.70 -3.38 12.04
N LEU A 220 8.96 -2.23 12.61
CA LEU A 220 8.75 -2.00 14.03
C LEU A 220 7.26 -1.70 14.28
N ALA A 221 6.79 -1.97 15.50
CA ALA A 221 5.49 -1.44 15.88
C ALA A 221 5.46 0.06 15.60
N PRO A 222 4.38 0.59 15.04
CA PRO A 222 4.19 2.04 15.00
C PRO A 222 4.49 2.59 16.39
N LYS A 223 5.35 3.60 16.49
CA LYS A 223 5.62 4.21 17.79
C LYS A 223 4.28 4.61 18.37
N SER A 224 3.91 4.03 19.50
CA SER A 224 2.78 4.52 20.27
C SER A 224 3.19 5.92 20.73
N SER A 225 2.84 6.92 19.94
CA SER A 225 2.74 8.26 20.48
C SER A 225 1.67 8.14 21.55
N ALA A 226 2.05 8.27 22.82
CA ALA A 226 1.14 8.43 23.94
C ALA A 226 0.52 9.85 23.88
N THR A 227 0.02 10.20 22.74
CA THR A 227 -0.95 11.23 22.46
C THR A 227 -1.94 10.53 21.53
N SER A 228 -3.18 10.40 21.94
CA SER A 228 -4.29 10.00 21.08
C SER A 228 -4.24 10.87 19.81
N THR A 229 -3.47 10.45 18.81
CA THR A 229 -3.56 11.04 17.49
C THR A 229 -4.81 10.43 16.88
N ALA A 230 -5.90 11.17 16.99
CA ALA A 230 -7.08 10.91 16.21
C ALA A 230 -6.62 10.67 14.76
N THR A 231 -7.00 9.54 14.18
CA THR A 231 -6.67 9.21 12.79
C THR A 231 -7.16 10.36 11.92
N PHE A 232 -6.32 10.85 11.00
CA PHE A 232 -6.75 11.87 10.05
C PHE A 232 -7.93 11.36 9.25
N THR A 233 -9.06 12.05 9.33
CA THR A 233 -10.30 11.65 8.66
C THR A 233 -10.91 12.81 7.92
N VAL A 234 -11.45 12.54 6.74
CA VAL A 234 -12.39 13.36 6.02
C VAL A 234 -13.76 12.71 6.07
N SER A 235 -14.79 13.48 6.36
CA SER A 235 -16.20 13.05 6.39
C SER A 235 -17.10 14.16 5.86
N SER A 236 -18.36 13.86 5.59
CA SER A 236 -19.37 14.87 5.28
C SER A 236 -20.48 14.83 6.33
N PRO A 237 -21.04 15.98 6.71
CA PRO A 237 -22.24 15.99 7.54
C PRO A 237 -23.49 15.53 6.77
N ASP A 238 -23.44 15.51 5.44
CA ASP A 238 -24.60 15.34 4.58
C ASP A 238 -24.71 13.93 3.97
N PHE A 239 -23.63 13.13 4.02
CA PHE A 239 -23.65 11.72 3.60
C PHE A 239 -22.56 10.89 4.27
N ALA A 240 -22.85 9.62 4.50
CA ALA A 240 -21.88 8.65 5.03
C ALA A 240 -20.92 8.17 3.96
N ASN A 241 -19.75 7.65 4.35
CA ASN A 241 -18.81 7.01 3.43
C ASN A 241 -19.46 5.83 2.69
N GLY A 242 -19.39 5.82 1.36
CA GLY A 242 -20.09 4.87 0.49
C GLY A 242 -21.59 5.13 0.35
N GLY A 243 -22.12 6.20 0.99
CA GLY A 243 -23.51 6.60 0.93
C GLY A 243 -23.87 7.43 -0.31
N GLN A 244 -25.15 7.78 -0.41
CA GLN A 244 -25.65 8.56 -1.54
C GLN A 244 -25.19 10.03 -1.44
N LEU A 245 -24.56 10.52 -2.52
CA LEU A 245 -24.20 11.93 -2.65
C LEU A 245 -25.48 12.76 -2.80
N PRO A 246 -25.71 13.79 -1.96
CA PRO A 246 -26.89 14.64 -2.06
C PRO A 246 -27.01 15.30 -3.45
N LYS A 247 -28.23 15.42 -3.94
CA LYS A 247 -28.55 16.03 -5.24
C LYS A 247 -27.97 17.44 -5.37
N ASP A 248 -27.95 18.21 -4.29
CA ASP A 248 -27.42 19.59 -4.28
C ASP A 248 -25.93 19.68 -4.59
N TYR A 249 -25.19 18.58 -4.50
CA TYR A 249 -23.80 18.49 -4.88
C TYR A 249 -23.60 18.08 -6.34
N THR A 250 -24.66 17.89 -7.09
CA THR A 250 -24.65 17.45 -8.49
C THR A 250 -25.29 18.50 -9.40
N CYS A 251 -25.20 18.30 -10.72
CA CYS A 251 -25.85 19.19 -11.69
C CYS A 251 -27.38 19.07 -11.69
N ASP A 252 -27.94 18.08 -11.03
CA ASP A 252 -29.39 17.92 -10.88
C ASP A 252 -29.96 18.70 -9.68
N GLY A 253 -29.10 19.37 -8.92
CA GLY A 253 -29.43 20.22 -7.78
C GLY A 253 -28.73 21.58 -7.83
N ALA A 254 -28.31 22.10 -6.69
CA ALA A 254 -27.69 23.43 -6.57
C ALA A 254 -26.27 23.52 -7.12
N GLY A 255 -25.61 22.39 -7.42
CA GLY A 255 -24.26 22.34 -7.96
C GLY A 255 -23.17 22.86 -7.00
N LYS A 256 -23.39 22.78 -5.69
CA LYS A 256 -22.42 23.23 -4.68
C LYS A 256 -21.36 22.16 -4.45
N SER A 257 -20.13 22.55 -4.08
CA SER A 257 -19.15 21.59 -3.58
C SER A 257 -19.64 20.96 -2.26
N PRO A 258 -19.28 19.68 -1.98
CA PRO A 258 -19.67 19.01 -0.74
C PRO A 258 -19.16 19.73 0.50
N ALA A 259 -19.98 19.71 1.58
CA ALA A 259 -19.50 20.04 2.91
C ALA A 259 -18.60 18.95 3.42
N LEU A 260 -17.45 19.32 3.98
CA LEU A 260 -16.43 18.39 4.48
C LEU A 260 -16.02 18.75 5.89
N ASN A 261 -15.81 17.74 6.73
CA ASN A 261 -15.22 17.86 8.06
C ASN A 261 -13.88 17.14 8.10
N PHE A 262 -12.91 17.72 8.81
CA PHE A 262 -11.60 17.13 9.06
C PHE A 262 -11.40 16.88 10.55
N ALA A 263 -10.90 15.71 10.89
CA ALA A 263 -10.52 15.38 12.27
C ALA A 263 -9.15 14.68 12.27
N GLY A 264 -8.45 14.74 13.40
CA GLY A 264 -7.17 14.05 13.57
C GLY A 264 -6.05 14.55 12.65
N VAL A 265 -6.06 15.84 12.26
CA VAL A 265 -4.98 16.43 11.45
C VAL A 265 -3.64 16.25 12.17
N PRO A 266 -2.61 15.64 11.53
CA PRO A 266 -1.32 15.43 12.17
C PRO A 266 -0.68 16.75 12.60
N GLY A 267 -0.14 16.81 13.81
CA GLY A 267 0.45 18.03 14.37
C GLY A 267 1.69 18.54 13.62
N ASN A 268 2.32 17.70 12.79
CA ASN A 268 3.43 18.06 11.90
C ASN A 268 2.98 18.46 10.49
N ALA A 269 1.67 18.45 10.20
CA ALA A 269 1.13 18.93 8.94
C ALA A 269 1.32 20.45 8.80
N LYS A 270 1.54 20.92 7.59
CA LYS A 270 1.67 22.33 7.22
C LYS A 270 0.54 22.82 6.32
N SER A 271 -0.09 21.91 5.59
CA SER A 271 -1.27 22.20 4.77
C SER A 271 -2.12 20.95 4.60
N LEU A 272 -3.39 21.15 4.20
CA LEU A 272 -4.26 20.09 3.73
C LEU A 272 -4.59 20.32 2.25
N VAL A 273 -4.96 19.21 1.59
CA VAL A 273 -5.41 19.21 0.19
C VAL A 273 -6.67 18.36 0.10
N VAL A 274 -7.60 18.76 -0.74
CA VAL A 274 -8.78 17.98 -1.15
C VAL A 274 -8.76 17.80 -2.66
N LEU A 275 -8.91 16.57 -3.10
CA LEU A 275 -9.15 16.18 -4.49
C LEU A 275 -10.44 15.38 -4.56
N MET A 276 -11.37 15.77 -5.42
CA MET A 276 -12.54 14.95 -5.76
C MET A 276 -12.46 14.52 -7.21
N ASP A 277 -12.50 13.21 -7.42
CA ASP A 277 -12.39 12.58 -8.74
C ASP A 277 -13.40 11.45 -8.93
N THR A 278 -13.45 10.90 -10.12
CA THR A 278 -14.12 9.64 -10.45
C THR A 278 -13.45 9.00 -11.67
N ILE A 279 -13.39 7.66 -11.66
CA ILE A 279 -12.99 6.90 -12.84
C ILE A 279 -14.20 6.89 -13.80
N PRO A 280 -14.06 7.41 -15.05
CA PRO A 280 -15.10 7.33 -16.04
C PRO A 280 -15.49 5.88 -16.33
N GLY A 281 -16.75 5.65 -16.67
CA GLY A 281 -17.19 4.36 -17.19
C GLY A 281 -16.58 4.08 -18.58
N PRO A 282 -16.83 2.89 -19.15
CA PRO A 282 -16.36 2.55 -20.49
C PRO A 282 -16.74 3.62 -21.51
N LEU A 283 -15.79 3.98 -22.37
CA LEU A 283 -16.01 4.95 -23.45
C LEU A 283 -17.05 4.41 -24.43
N ARG A 284 -17.92 5.29 -24.90
CA ARG A 284 -18.82 5.00 -26.00
C ARG A 284 -18.07 5.12 -27.34
N PRO A 285 -18.54 4.44 -28.40
CA PRO A 285 -17.97 4.62 -29.73
C PRO A 285 -17.90 6.09 -30.12
N GLY A 286 -16.70 6.62 -30.41
CA GLY A 286 -16.46 8.01 -30.79
C GLY A 286 -16.19 8.97 -29.63
N GLU A 287 -16.26 8.55 -28.38
CA GLU A 287 -15.80 9.35 -27.22
C GLU A 287 -14.27 9.37 -27.13
N VAL A 288 -13.72 10.52 -26.77
CA VAL A 288 -12.29 10.66 -26.51
C VAL A 288 -12.03 10.35 -25.03
N ASP A 289 -11.05 9.52 -24.78
CA ASP A 289 -10.57 9.27 -23.41
C ASP A 289 -9.88 10.53 -22.87
N ILE A 290 -10.52 11.17 -21.91
CA ILE A 290 -9.96 12.34 -21.21
C ILE A 290 -9.37 11.98 -19.85
N GLY A 291 -9.21 10.69 -19.54
CA GLY A 291 -8.71 10.18 -18.26
C GLY A 291 -9.71 10.37 -17.11
N ASN A 292 -9.22 10.38 -15.89
CA ASN A 292 -10.04 10.62 -14.71
C ASN A 292 -10.71 12.00 -14.76
N HIS A 293 -11.99 12.04 -14.41
CA HIS A 293 -12.68 13.33 -14.22
C HIS A 293 -12.43 13.83 -12.80
N PHE A 294 -11.72 14.94 -12.68
CA PHE A 294 -11.50 15.60 -11.38
C PHE A 294 -12.44 16.81 -11.26
N TYR A 295 -13.25 16.78 -10.22
CA TYR A 295 -14.35 17.72 -10.00
C TYR A 295 -13.99 18.89 -9.10
N PHE A 296 -13.06 18.68 -8.17
CA PHE A 296 -12.71 19.65 -7.16
C PHE A 296 -11.27 19.48 -6.69
N ILE A 297 -10.50 20.55 -6.77
CA ILE A 297 -9.17 20.65 -6.19
C ILE A 297 -9.14 21.87 -5.28
N VAL A 298 -8.79 21.64 -4.01
CA VAL A 298 -8.47 22.70 -3.04
C VAL A 298 -7.17 22.32 -2.37
N TYR A 299 -6.19 23.20 -2.37
CA TYR A 299 -4.89 22.96 -1.76
C TYR A 299 -4.49 24.12 -0.86
N ASP A 300 -3.40 23.96 -0.11
CA ASP A 300 -2.94 24.92 0.90
C ASP A 300 -4.02 25.30 1.94
N ILE A 301 -4.93 24.36 2.23
CA ILE A 301 -5.91 24.53 3.28
C ILE A 301 -5.17 24.59 4.61
N PRO A 302 -5.45 25.60 5.49
CA PRO A 302 -4.84 25.68 6.81
C PRO A 302 -5.10 24.43 7.65
N THR A 303 -4.10 23.94 8.37
CA THR A 303 -4.22 22.75 9.22
C THR A 303 -5.16 22.89 10.41
N THR A 304 -5.52 24.12 10.75
CA THR A 304 -6.53 24.46 11.77
C THR A 304 -7.96 24.36 11.26
N THR A 305 -8.16 24.12 9.94
CA THR A 305 -9.48 23.99 9.34
C THR A 305 -10.11 22.66 9.79
N THR A 306 -11.24 22.75 10.48
CA THR A 306 -12.02 21.58 10.93
C THR A 306 -13.18 21.28 9.99
N ALA A 307 -13.61 22.25 9.18
CA ALA A 307 -14.71 22.09 8.23
C ALA A 307 -14.57 23.01 7.01
N ILE A 308 -15.06 22.54 5.89
CA ILE A 308 -15.33 23.33 4.66
C ILE A 308 -16.84 23.28 4.45
N PRO A 309 -17.56 24.41 4.55
CA PRO A 309 -18.99 24.45 4.26
C PRO A 309 -19.30 24.13 2.79
N ALA A 310 -20.49 23.64 2.51
CA ALA A 310 -20.94 23.39 1.15
C ALA A 310 -20.85 24.67 0.29
N GLY A 311 -20.23 24.56 -0.87
CA GLY A 311 -20.07 25.68 -1.81
C GLY A 311 -19.04 26.74 -1.39
N ALA A 312 -18.23 26.52 -0.36
CA ALA A 312 -17.19 27.46 0.07
C ALA A 312 -16.09 27.59 -0.99
N THR A 313 -15.64 28.84 -1.22
CA THR A 313 -14.57 29.15 -2.21
C THR A 313 -13.40 29.91 -1.61
N ASN A 314 -13.44 30.20 -0.32
CA ASN A 314 -12.47 31.03 0.39
C ASN A 314 -11.64 30.28 1.44
N ILE A 315 -11.64 28.94 1.41
CA ILE A 315 -10.85 28.09 2.31
C ILE A 315 -9.83 27.35 1.47
N GLY A 316 -8.55 27.66 1.65
CA GLY A 316 -7.47 27.18 0.78
C GLY A 316 -7.46 27.85 -0.60
N THR A 317 -6.70 27.29 -1.52
CA THR A 317 -6.55 27.77 -2.90
C THR A 317 -7.20 26.78 -3.85
N LEU A 318 -8.07 27.29 -4.74
CA LEU A 318 -8.79 26.48 -5.71
C LEU A 318 -7.90 26.16 -6.92
N GLY A 319 -7.82 24.90 -7.31
CA GLY A 319 -7.23 24.47 -8.58
C GLY A 319 -8.25 24.38 -9.71
N GLN A 320 -7.82 23.86 -10.84
CA GLN A 320 -8.69 23.58 -11.99
C GLN A 320 -9.65 22.41 -11.68
N ASN A 321 -10.63 22.25 -12.52
CA ASN A 321 -11.42 21.02 -12.65
C ASN A 321 -11.27 20.48 -14.08
N PHE A 322 -11.83 19.30 -14.38
CA PHE A 322 -11.66 18.65 -15.69
C PHE A 322 -12.21 19.46 -16.88
N GLN A 323 -13.05 20.46 -16.64
CA GLN A 323 -13.52 21.36 -17.71
C GLN A 323 -12.49 22.42 -18.12
N GLY A 324 -11.41 22.60 -17.34
CA GLY A 324 -10.25 23.43 -17.66
C GLY A 324 -10.48 24.94 -17.77
N LYS A 325 -11.70 25.44 -17.58
CA LYS A 325 -12.06 26.86 -17.83
C LYS A 325 -12.35 27.67 -16.59
N LYS A 326 -12.57 27.02 -15.43
CA LYS A 326 -12.88 27.65 -14.15
C LYS A 326 -12.13 26.97 -13.03
N LEU A 327 -11.70 27.75 -12.07
CA LEU A 327 -11.16 27.22 -10.82
C LEU A 327 -12.30 26.76 -9.91
N GLY A 328 -12.03 25.73 -9.12
CA GLY A 328 -12.93 25.22 -8.10
C GLY A 328 -13.83 24.09 -8.61
N TYR A 329 -14.97 23.97 -7.95
CA TYR A 329 -15.87 22.83 -8.15
C TYR A 329 -16.62 22.87 -9.47
N THR A 330 -16.72 21.70 -10.12
CA THR A 330 -17.70 21.42 -11.16
C THR A 330 -18.59 20.26 -10.71
N PRO A 331 -19.93 20.39 -10.75
CA PRO A 331 -20.80 19.35 -10.20
C PRO A 331 -20.78 18.10 -11.09
N PRO A 332 -20.78 16.89 -10.50
CA PRO A 332 -21.02 15.65 -11.22
C PRO A 332 -22.28 15.70 -12.08
N CYS A 333 -22.16 15.36 -13.37
CA CYS A 333 -23.24 15.41 -14.33
C CYS A 333 -23.13 14.25 -15.34
N SER A 334 -23.00 13.01 -14.84
CA SER A 334 -22.83 11.82 -15.67
C SER A 334 -23.97 11.65 -16.66
N GLN A 335 -23.66 11.47 -17.92
CA GLN A 335 -24.63 11.19 -18.98
C GLN A 335 -24.99 9.70 -19.09
N GLY A 336 -24.19 8.83 -18.46
CA GLY A 336 -24.40 7.38 -18.50
C GLY A 336 -25.38 6.90 -17.43
N SER A 337 -26.11 5.84 -17.74
CA SER A 337 -26.93 5.12 -16.75
C SER A 337 -26.08 4.44 -15.69
N GLY A 338 -26.68 4.17 -14.53
CA GLY A 338 -26.07 3.41 -13.44
C GLY A 338 -25.39 4.27 -12.37
N LEU A 339 -25.09 3.62 -11.28
CA LEU A 339 -24.48 4.21 -10.09
C LEU A 339 -23.02 4.59 -10.38
N LYS A 340 -22.63 5.82 -10.02
CA LYS A 340 -21.25 6.30 -10.11
C LYS A 340 -20.69 6.54 -8.73
N GLU A 341 -19.42 6.26 -8.56
CA GLU A 341 -18.68 6.54 -7.33
C GLU A 341 -17.80 7.77 -7.53
N TYR A 342 -17.86 8.68 -6.57
CA TYR A 342 -17.06 9.90 -6.52
C TYR A 342 -16.18 9.84 -5.29
N THR A 343 -14.89 9.86 -5.50
CA THR A 343 -13.88 9.75 -4.45
C THR A 343 -13.45 11.15 -4.01
N ILE A 344 -13.58 11.45 -2.73
CA ILE A 344 -13.03 12.66 -2.12
C ILE A 344 -11.84 12.25 -1.28
N THR A 345 -10.64 12.61 -1.73
CA THR A 345 -9.41 12.33 -1.02
C THR A 345 -8.89 13.59 -0.33
N ALA A 346 -8.71 13.51 0.98
CA ALA A 346 -8.02 14.54 1.75
C ALA A 346 -6.59 14.08 2.06
N PHE A 347 -5.62 14.98 1.86
CA PHE A 347 -4.21 14.76 2.18
C PHE A 347 -3.77 15.77 3.22
N ALA A 348 -2.99 15.33 4.20
CA ALA A 348 -2.23 16.20 5.09
C ALA A 348 -0.77 16.19 4.62
N LEU A 349 -0.19 17.36 4.38
CA LEU A 349 1.14 17.52 3.79
C LEU A 349 2.15 18.08 4.79
N SER A 350 3.42 17.70 4.62
CA SER A 350 4.57 18.20 5.40
C SER A 350 4.95 19.64 5.05
N GLU A 351 4.43 20.20 3.96
CA GLU A 351 4.68 21.58 3.51
C GLU A 351 3.50 22.15 2.72
N ARG A 352 3.55 23.44 2.41
CA ARG A 352 2.62 24.10 1.49
C ARG A 352 3.09 23.87 0.06
N LEU A 353 2.15 23.97 -0.90
CA LEU A 353 2.46 23.72 -2.31
C LEU A 353 2.82 24.99 -3.10
N ASP A 354 2.29 26.12 -2.73
CA ASP A 354 2.53 27.43 -3.35
C ASP A 354 2.47 27.41 -4.90
N LEU A 355 1.44 26.71 -5.43
CA LEU A 355 1.26 26.53 -6.87
C LEU A 355 0.44 27.66 -7.48
N VAL A 356 0.62 27.91 -8.79
CA VAL A 356 -0.20 28.85 -9.56
C VAL A 356 -1.58 28.24 -9.85
N PRO A 357 -2.68 28.80 -9.32
CA PRO A 357 -4.01 28.16 -9.36
C PRO A 357 -4.47 27.72 -10.75
N THR A 358 -4.21 28.54 -11.77
CA THR A 358 -4.61 28.29 -13.16
C THR A 358 -3.83 27.18 -13.85
N GLN A 359 -2.81 26.62 -13.19
CA GLN A 359 -2.00 25.52 -13.71
C GLN A 359 -2.21 24.22 -12.93
N VAL A 360 -2.98 24.24 -11.82
CA VAL A 360 -3.17 23.07 -10.96
C VAL A 360 -4.29 22.18 -11.49
N THR A 361 -3.91 21.22 -12.33
CA THR A 361 -4.71 20.07 -12.71
C THR A 361 -4.52 18.93 -11.72
N GLU A 362 -5.27 17.83 -11.83
CA GLU A 362 -5.08 16.63 -11.04
C GLU A 362 -3.64 16.12 -11.14
N SER A 363 -3.11 15.95 -12.33
CA SER A 363 -1.75 15.43 -12.56
C SER A 363 -0.67 16.34 -11.98
N VAL A 364 -0.84 17.67 -12.10
CA VAL A 364 0.09 18.64 -11.49
C VAL A 364 0.03 18.56 -9.97
N LEU A 365 -1.19 18.46 -9.40
CA LEU A 365 -1.37 18.30 -7.96
C LEU A 365 -0.71 17.02 -7.45
N LEU A 366 -1.02 15.87 -8.06
CA LEU A 366 -0.51 14.57 -7.62
C LEU A 366 1.03 14.53 -7.66
N LYS A 367 1.64 15.09 -8.70
CA LYS A 367 3.08 15.25 -8.80
C LYS A 367 3.64 16.19 -7.72
N ALA A 368 2.95 17.29 -7.42
CA ALA A 368 3.41 18.26 -6.43
C ALA A 368 3.37 17.75 -4.99
N ILE A 369 2.48 16.78 -4.68
CA ILE A 369 2.38 16.19 -3.35
C ILE A 369 3.26 14.96 -3.15
N GLU A 370 3.95 14.47 -4.18
CA GLU A 370 4.89 13.35 -4.06
C GLU A 370 5.92 13.61 -2.97
N GLY A 371 6.10 12.63 -2.08
CA GLY A 371 7.02 12.71 -0.94
C GLY A 371 6.61 13.66 0.19
N LYS A 372 5.50 14.40 0.04
CA LYS A 372 5.02 15.38 1.03
C LYS A 372 3.82 14.89 1.85
N VAL A 373 3.16 13.82 1.41
CA VAL A 373 1.97 13.28 2.09
C VAL A 373 2.36 12.58 3.39
N ILE A 374 1.83 13.05 4.52
CA ILE A 374 2.03 12.47 5.86
C ILE A 374 0.79 11.73 6.38
N ALA A 375 -0.38 12.06 5.86
CA ALA A 375 -1.62 11.32 6.12
C ALA A 375 -2.61 11.52 4.96
N LYS A 376 -3.48 10.53 4.76
CA LYS A 376 -4.49 10.51 3.72
C LYS A 376 -5.79 9.94 4.30
N SER A 377 -6.92 10.48 3.87
CA SER A 377 -8.25 9.98 4.19
C SER A 377 -9.15 10.03 2.97
N ILE A 378 -10.06 9.09 2.84
CA ILE A 378 -10.96 8.95 1.69
C ILE A 378 -12.40 8.93 2.16
N LEU A 379 -13.25 9.68 1.44
CA LEU A 379 -14.70 9.67 1.56
C LEU A 379 -15.29 9.38 0.18
N ILE A 380 -16.14 8.39 0.06
CA ILE A 380 -16.80 7.99 -1.18
C ILE A 380 -18.27 8.43 -1.14
N GLY A 381 -18.70 9.15 -2.15
CA GLY A 381 -20.11 9.45 -2.41
C GLY A 381 -20.58 8.72 -3.67
N LYS A 382 -21.80 8.19 -3.65
CA LYS A 382 -22.40 7.48 -4.80
C LYS A 382 -23.57 8.27 -5.33
N TYR A 383 -23.67 8.40 -6.63
CA TYR A 383 -24.79 9.08 -7.27
C TYR A 383 -25.20 8.40 -8.57
N GLN A 384 -26.51 8.26 -8.73
CA GLN A 384 -27.15 7.85 -9.97
C GLN A 384 -28.14 8.94 -10.35
N ARG A 385 -28.01 9.45 -11.57
CA ARG A 385 -29.00 10.39 -12.10
C ARG A 385 -30.36 9.70 -12.27
N PRO A 386 -31.45 10.44 -12.01
CA PRO A 386 -32.80 9.95 -12.24
C PRO A 386 -33.08 9.49 -13.66
#